data_8e1ea1ede3b2e06a2be8c04fc312f782
#
_entry.id   8e1ea1ede3b2e06a2be8c04fc312f782
#
_cell.length_a   1.000
_cell.length_b   1.000
_cell.length_c   1.000
_cell.angle_alpha   90.00
_cell.angle_beta   90.00
_cell.angle_gamma   90.00
#
_symmetry.space_group_name_H-M   'P 1'
#
loop_
_entity.id
_entity.type
_entity.pdbx_description
1 polymer ?
#
loop_
_entity_poly.entity_id
_entity_poly.type
_entity_poly.pdbx_seq_one_letter_code
_entity_poly.pdbx_strand_id
1 'polypeptide(L)'
;MGPSGTGKTTLLRLIGGQLVPDHGEVLLDGKDIAQMSRQELFAARARMGMLFQSGALFTDMSVYENVAFPIRAHTKLSENLIAELVALKLESVGLRGTEQLMPTELSGGMNRRVALARAIALDPDLIMYDEPFAGKTRL
;
A
#
# COMPACT_ATOMS: atom_id res chain seq x y z
N MET A 1 7.92 10.46 -12.84
CA MET A 1 6.61 10.61 -13.48
C MET A 1 6.79 10.58 -14.99
N GLY A 2 5.92 9.92 -15.71
CA GLY A 2 6.00 9.80 -17.16
C GLY A 2 4.76 9.13 -17.72
N PRO A 3 4.57 9.14 -19.05
CA PRO A 3 3.45 8.46 -19.69
C PRO A 3 3.53 6.93 -19.47
N SER A 4 2.42 6.25 -19.72
CA SER A 4 2.34 4.79 -19.67
C SER A 4 3.43 4.17 -20.58
N GLY A 5 4.05 3.09 -20.12
CA GLY A 5 5.10 2.38 -20.87
C GLY A 5 6.52 2.90 -20.68
N THR A 6 6.76 3.88 -19.80
CA THR A 6 8.10 4.41 -19.52
C THR A 6 8.88 3.65 -18.44
N GLY A 7 8.37 2.53 -17.97
CA GLY A 7 9.03 1.71 -16.93
C GLY A 7 8.73 2.12 -15.51
N LYS A 8 7.70 2.92 -15.26
CA LYS A 8 7.31 3.39 -13.92
C LYS A 8 7.01 2.23 -12.97
N THR A 9 6.18 1.29 -13.38
CA THR A 9 5.82 0.11 -12.59
C THR A 9 7.03 -0.76 -12.31
N THR A 10 7.93 -0.92 -13.29
CA THR A 10 9.18 -1.66 -13.12
C THR A 10 10.06 -1.00 -12.06
N LEU A 11 10.19 0.34 -12.10
CA LEU A 11 10.94 1.09 -11.10
C LEU A 11 10.36 0.88 -9.69
N LEU A 12 9.04 0.97 -9.53
CA LEU A 12 8.38 0.76 -8.25
C LEU A 12 8.63 -0.66 -7.71
N ARG A 13 8.58 -1.67 -8.58
CA ARG A 13 8.88 -3.06 -8.20
C ARG A 13 10.33 -3.27 -7.79
N LEU A 14 11.27 -2.59 -8.42
CA LEU A 14 12.68 -2.62 -8.03
C LEU A 14 12.86 -2.01 -6.63
N ILE A 15 12.25 -0.86 -6.37
CA ILE A 15 12.31 -0.19 -5.07
C ILE A 15 11.65 -1.05 -3.99
N GLY A 16 10.53 -1.70 -4.30
CA GLY A 16 9.82 -2.59 -3.37
C GLY A 16 10.47 -3.97 -3.18
N GLY A 17 11.57 -4.25 -3.88
CA GLY A 17 12.26 -5.54 -3.78
C GLY A 17 11.57 -6.71 -4.47
N GLN A 18 10.59 -6.44 -5.32
CA GLN A 18 9.86 -7.47 -6.09
C GLN A 18 10.62 -7.91 -7.33
N LEU A 19 11.55 -7.08 -7.80
CA LEU A 19 12.45 -7.38 -8.90
C LEU A 19 13.88 -7.08 -8.47
N VAL A 20 14.82 -7.85 -9.00
CA VAL A 20 16.25 -7.61 -8.82
C VAL A 20 16.78 -6.88 -10.07
N PRO A 21 17.52 -5.77 -9.92
CA PRO A 21 18.08 -5.09 -11.08
C PRO A 21 19.18 -5.94 -11.74
N ASP A 22 19.24 -5.91 -13.08
CA ASP A 22 20.31 -6.57 -13.83
C ASP A 22 21.66 -5.90 -13.58
N HIS A 23 21.64 -4.57 -13.42
CA HIS A 23 22.82 -3.75 -13.13
C HIS A 23 22.45 -2.70 -12.09
N GLY A 24 23.45 -2.32 -11.29
CA GLY A 24 23.25 -1.34 -10.25
C GLY A 24 22.62 -1.90 -8.97
N GLU A 25 22.23 -1.01 -8.11
CA GLU A 25 21.68 -1.36 -6.79
C GLU A 25 20.54 -0.44 -6.40
N VAL A 26 19.67 -0.91 -5.53
CA VAL A 26 18.64 -0.10 -4.87
C VAL A 26 18.94 -0.09 -3.38
N LEU A 27 19.26 1.08 -2.85
CA LEU A 27 19.59 1.23 -1.44
C LEU A 27 18.40 1.82 -0.67
N LEU A 28 18.08 1.21 0.46
CA LEU A 28 17.15 1.73 1.44
C LEU A 28 17.92 1.93 2.74
N ASP A 29 18.04 3.17 3.19
CA ASP A 29 18.84 3.55 4.35
C ASP A 29 20.27 2.96 4.31
N GLY A 30 20.89 3.01 3.14
CA GLY A 30 22.24 2.53 2.92
C GLY A 30 22.40 1.01 2.73
N LYS A 31 21.29 0.25 2.77
CA LYS A 31 21.30 -1.20 2.53
C LYS A 31 20.74 -1.53 1.17
N ASP A 32 21.46 -2.38 0.41
CA ASP A 32 20.99 -2.89 -0.88
C ASP A 32 19.82 -3.85 -0.67
N ILE A 33 18.66 -3.51 -1.24
CA ILE A 33 17.44 -4.32 -1.14
C ILE A 33 17.66 -5.73 -1.69
N ALA A 34 18.42 -5.87 -2.77
CA ALA A 34 18.69 -7.18 -3.38
C ALA A 34 19.50 -8.12 -2.47
N GLN A 35 20.24 -7.57 -1.50
CA GLN A 35 21.05 -8.33 -0.56
C GLN A 35 20.35 -8.59 0.78
N MET A 36 19.13 -8.10 0.95
CA MET A 36 18.39 -8.27 2.18
C MET A 36 17.91 -9.71 2.37
N SER A 37 17.98 -10.19 3.62
CA SER A 37 17.30 -11.42 4.02
C SER A 37 15.78 -11.25 3.92
N ARG A 38 15.03 -12.36 4.02
CA ARG A 38 13.56 -12.30 4.05
C ARG A 38 13.04 -11.44 5.20
N GLN A 39 13.64 -11.55 6.39
CA GLN A 39 13.27 -10.74 7.55
C GLN A 39 13.56 -9.27 7.34
N GLU A 40 14.73 -8.94 6.81
CA GLU A 40 15.11 -7.56 6.51
C GLU A 40 14.19 -6.95 5.45
N LEU A 41 13.88 -7.70 4.40
CA LEU A 41 12.99 -7.24 3.34
C LEU A 41 11.55 -7.06 3.87
N PHE A 42 11.07 -7.98 4.71
CA PHE A 42 9.77 -7.87 5.34
C PHE A 42 9.67 -6.60 6.21
N ALA A 43 10.67 -6.34 7.04
CA ALA A 43 10.75 -5.13 7.85
C ALA A 43 10.85 -3.86 7.01
N ALA A 44 11.65 -3.89 5.93
CA ALA A 44 11.78 -2.77 5.01
C ALA A 44 10.44 -2.44 4.32
N ARG A 45 9.70 -3.47 3.89
CA ARG A 45 8.39 -3.29 3.25
C ARG A 45 7.34 -2.71 4.20
N ALA A 46 7.45 -2.96 5.50
CA ALA A 46 6.57 -2.34 6.50
C ALA A 46 6.74 -0.81 6.55
N ARG A 47 7.91 -0.31 6.15
CA ARG A 47 8.23 1.12 6.06
C ARG A 47 7.86 1.73 4.71
N MET A 48 7.37 0.94 3.79
CA MET A 48 6.96 1.35 2.44
C MET A 48 5.48 1.08 2.24
N GLY A 49 4.72 2.10 1.87
CA GLY A 49 3.36 1.97 1.38
C GLY A 49 3.37 1.91 -0.14
N MET A 50 2.62 0.98 -0.71
CA MET A 50 2.51 0.85 -2.16
C MET A 50 1.04 0.95 -2.59
N LEU A 51 0.77 1.85 -3.52
CA LEU A 51 -0.55 2.10 -4.05
C LEU A 51 -0.55 1.84 -5.56
N PHE A 52 -1.22 0.77 -5.96
CA PHE A 52 -1.33 0.38 -7.35
C PHE A 52 -2.46 1.12 -8.07
N GLN A 53 -2.36 1.22 -9.39
CA GLN A 53 -3.33 1.88 -10.26
C GLN A 53 -4.77 1.37 -10.04
N SER A 54 -4.95 0.08 -9.85
CA SER A 54 -6.25 -0.55 -9.65
C SER A 54 -6.74 -0.52 -8.20
N GLY A 55 -5.94 0.02 -7.27
CA GLY A 55 -6.17 -0.11 -5.84
C GLY A 55 -5.78 -1.48 -5.28
N ALA A 56 -5.95 -2.54 -6.05
CA ALA A 56 -5.55 -3.93 -5.75
C ALA A 56 -6.04 -4.43 -4.37
N LEU A 57 -7.30 -4.12 -4.01
CA LEU A 57 -7.90 -4.64 -2.79
C LEU A 57 -8.14 -6.14 -2.90
N PHE A 58 -8.04 -6.84 -1.77
CA PHE A 58 -8.48 -8.22 -1.66
C PHE A 58 -10.00 -8.24 -1.72
N THR A 59 -10.56 -8.82 -2.77
CA THR A 59 -12.00 -8.76 -3.07
C THR A 59 -12.85 -9.64 -2.17
N ASP A 60 -12.24 -10.61 -1.51
CA ASP A 60 -12.85 -11.52 -0.55
C ASP A 60 -12.78 -11.01 0.90
N MET A 61 -12.21 -9.84 1.10
CA MET A 61 -12.06 -9.20 2.41
C MET A 61 -12.85 -7.90 2.46
N SER A 62 -13.41 -7.58 3.64
CA SER A 62 -14.07 -6.31 3.89
C SER A 62 -13.07 -5.14 3.83
N VAL A 63 -13.60 -3.92 3.84
CA VAL A 63 -12.79 -2.70 4.00
C VAL A 63 -11.93 -2.79 5.25
N TYR A 64 -12.53 -3.19 6.38
CA TYR A 64 -11.79 -3.39 7.63
C TYR A 64 -10.62 -4.37 7.46
N GLU A 65 -10.89 -5.55 6.92
CA GLU A 65 -9.88 -6.60 6.75
C GLU A 65 -8.75 -6.16 5.81
N ASN A 66 -9.07 -5.42 4.75
CA ASN A 66 -8.07 -4.89 3.84
C ASN A 66 -7.09 -3.94 4.54
N VAL A 67 -7.60 -3.03 5.35
CA VAL A 67 -6.77 -2.05 6.09
C VAL A 67 -6.04 -2.71 7.25
N ALA A 68 -6.70 -3.65 7.93
CA ALA A 68 -6.12 -4.38 9.07
C ALA A 68 -4.99 -5.34 8.65
N PHE A 69 -5.01 -5.81 7.42
CA PHE A 69 -4.09 -6.84 6.94
C PHE A 69 -2.61 -6.50 7.20
N PRO A 70 -2.08 -5.33 6.76
CA PRO A 70 -0.68 -5.01 7.05
C PRO A 70 -0.41 -4.81 8.53
N ILE A 71 -1.39 -4.33 9.30
CA ILE A 71 -1.21 -4.14 10.74
C ILE A 71 -1.05 -5.48 11.43
N ARG A 72 -1.88 -6.47 11.11
CA ARG A 72 -1.74 -7.84 11.64
C ARG A 72 -0.44 -8.50 11.21
N ALA A 73 -0.04 -8.29 9.97
CA ALA A 73 1.17 -8.91 9.42
C ALA A 73 2.45 -8.40 10.07
N HIS A 74 2.51 -7.12 10.46
CA HIS A 74 3.73 -6.45 10.88
C HIS A 74 3.74 -6.03 12.36
N THR A 75 2.66 -6.25 13.10
CA THR A 75 2.57 -5.89 14.52
C THR A 75 1.97 -7.03 15.32
N LYS A 76 2.10 -6.94 16.65
CA LYS A 76 1.45 -7.83 17.61
C LYS A 76 0.36 -7.12 18.39
N LEU A 77 -0.23 -6.10 17.82
CA LEU A 77 -1.29 -5.34 18.46
C LEU A 77 -2.54 -6.19 18.65
N SER A 78 -3.28 -5.91 19.73
CA SER A 78 -4.57 -6.56 19.98
C SER A 78 -5.58 -6.16 18.90
N GLU A 79 -6.61 -7.00 18.69
CA GLU A 79 -7.67 -6.68 17.73
C GLU A 79 -8.41 -5.39 18.08
N ASN A 80 -8.54 -5.05 19.36
CA ASN A 80 -9.14 -3.78 19.77
C ASN A 80 -8.32 -2.57 19.31
N LEU A 81 -7.00 -2.63 19.44
CA LEU A 81 -6.12 -1.58 18.96
C LEU A 81 -6.09 -1.51 17.43
N ILE A 82 -6.12 -2.65 16.77
CA ILE A 82 -6.20 -2.70 15.30
C ILE A 82 -7.49 -2.04 14.83
N ALA A 83 -8.63 -2.32 15.48
CA ALA A 83 -9.90 -1.68 15.14
C ALA A 83 -9.85 -0.16 15.26
N GLU A 84 -9.21 0.36 16.31
CA GLU A 84 -9.03 1.79 16.49
C GLU A 84 -8.14 2.40 15.39
N LEU A 85 -7.04 1.74 15.06
CA LEU A 85 -6.14 2.19 13.99
C LEU A 85 -6.84 2.19 12.63
N VAL A 86 -7.57 1.13 12.31
CA VAL A 86 -8.33 1.04 11.06
C VAL A 86 -9.33 2.19 10.97
N ALA A 87 -10.07 2.47 12.05
CA ALA A 87 -11.03 3.56 12.09
C ALA A 87 -10.34 4.92 11.84
N LEU A 88 -9.19 5.16 12.48
CA LEU A 88 -8.42 6.38 12.26
C LEU A 88 -7.93 6.52 10.81
N LYS A 89 -7.43 5.45 10.22
CA LYS A 89 -6.95 5.48 8.84
C LYS A 89 -8.09 5.69 7.84
N LEU A 90 -9.22 5.07 8.05
CA LEU A 90 -10.41 5.28 7.23
C LEU A 90 -10.93 6.72 7.37
N GLU A 91 -10.96 7.26 8.57
CA GLU A 91 -11.34 8.66 8.80
C GLU A 91 -10.41 9.61 8.04
N SER A 92 -9.11 9.35 8.06
CA SER A 92 -8.12 10.21 7.38
C SER A 92 -8.30 10.26 5.86
N VAL A 93 -8.94 9.28 5.27
CA VAL A 93 -9.25 9.24 3.82
C VAL A 93 -10.74 9.54 3.53
N GLY A 94 -11.51 9.97 4.54
CA GLY A 94 -12.90 10.35 4.36
C GLY A 94 -13.87 9.19 4.25
N LEU A 95 -13.53 8.01 4.77
CA LEU A 95 -14.35 6.80 4.68
C LEU A 95 -14.79 6.26 6.04
N ARG A 96 -15.05 7.14 6.98
CA ARG A 96 -15.55 6.76 8.29
C ARG A 96 -16.84 5.95 8.16
N GLY A 97 -16.94 4.83 8.90
CA GLY A 97 -18.14 4.02 8.97
C GLY A 97 -18.29 2.99 7.85
N THR A 98 -17.28 2.81 7.02
CA THR A 98 -17.33 1.88 5.88
C THR A 98 -16.70 0.51 6.15
N GLU A 99 -16.28 0.22 7.39
CA GLU A 99 -15.50 -0.95 7.78
C GLU A 99 -16.12 -2.27 7.31
N GLN A 100 -17.43 -2.38 7.33
CA GLN A 100 -18.16 -3.62 7.02
C GLN A 100 -18.48 -3.81 5.53
N LEU A 101 -18.19 -2.80 4.72
CA LEU A 101 -18.45 -2.89 3.28
C LEU A 101 -17.43 -3.81 2.59
N MET A 102 -17.89 -4.45 1.52
CA MET A 102 -17.02 -5.25 0.65
C MET A 102 -16.55 -4.39 -0.54
N PRO A 103 -15.39 -4.69 -1.13
CA PRO A 103 -14.89 -3.92 -2.27
C PRO A 103 -15.89 -3.77 -3.43
N THR A 104 -16.72 -4.78 -3.67
CA THR A 104 -17.75 -4.76 -4.72
C THR A 104 -18.86 -3.75 -4.45
N GLU A 105 -19.04 -3.33 -3.19
CA GLU A 105 -20.04 -2.34 -2.79
C GLU A 105 -19.51 -0.90 -2.87
N LEU A 106 -18.24 -0.72 -3.22
CA LEU A 106 -17.58 0.58 -3.25
C LEU A 106 -17.54 1.17 -4.66
N SER A 107 -17.64 2.50 -4.74
CA SER A 107 -17.32 3.21 -5.98
C SER A 107 -15.81 3.07 -6.28
N GLY A 108 -15.41 3.39 -7.52
CA GLY A 108 -13.99 3.38 -7.90
C GLY A 108 -13.14 4.33 -7.03
N GLY A 109 -13.70 5.50 -6.70
CA GLY A 109 -13.05 6.47 -5.82
C GLY A 109 -12.90 5.94 -4.39
N MET A 110 -13.92 5.29 -3.86
CA MET A 110 -13.87 4.66 -2.53
C MET A 110 -12.87 3.52 -2.49
N ASN A 111 -12.82 2.67 -3.52
CA ASN A 111 -11.81 1.60 -3.62
C ASN A 111 -10.38 2.16 -3.51
N ARG A 112 -10.10 3.24 -4.24
CA ARG A 112 -8.78 3.90 -4.19
C ARG A 112 -8.47 4.47 -2.83
N ARG A 113 -9.45 5.05 -2.14
CA ARG A 113 -9.27 5.57 -0.78
C ARG A 113 -9.03 4.46 0.23
N VAL A 114 -9.70 3.32 0.12
CA VAL A 114 -9.42 2.16 0.98
C VAL A 114 -8.00 1.66 0.74
N ALA A 115 -7.58 1.58 -0.53
CA ALA A 115 -6.21 1.21 -0.87
C ALA A 115 -5.19 2.20 -0.28
N LEU A 116 -5.50 3.49 -0.29
CA LEU A 116 -4.68 4.51 0.36
C LEU A 116 -4.62 4.30 1.88
N ALA A 117 -5.76 4.06 2.52
CA ALA A 117 -5.81 3.77 3.95
C ALA A 117 -4.95 2.55 4.31
N ARG A 118 -5.01 1.49 3.50
CA ARG A 118 -4.16 0.30 3.66
C ARG A 118 -2.67 0.65 3.50
N ALA A 119 -2.33 1.45 2.50
CA ALA A 119 -0.94 1.85 2.25
C ALA A 119 -0.34 2.67 3.40
N ILE A 120 -1.14 3.48 4.08
CA ILE A 120 -0.70 4.32 5.21
C ILE A 120 -0.93 3.66 6.58
N ALA A 121 -1.43 2.44 6.62
CA ALA A 121 -1.85 1.79 7.87
C ALA A 121 -0.71 1.64 8.89
N LEU A 122 0.52 1.47 8.44
CA LEU A 122 1.72 1.34 9.28
C LEU A 122 2.53 2.63 9.40
N ASP A 123 1.96 3.77 9.02
CA ASP A 123 2.66 5.06 8.99
C ASP A 123 4.02 4.95 8.29
N PRO A 124 4.05 4.56 7.01
CA PRO A 124 5.29 4.29 6.29
C PRO A 124 6.12 5.55 6.07
N ASP A 125 7.44 5.40 6.01
CA ASP A 125 8.37 6.48 5.69
C ASP A 125 8.34 6.86 4.21
N LEU A 126 7.91 5.93 3.37
CA LEU A 126 7.86 6.08 1.93
C LEU A 126 6.54 5.54 1.40
N ILE A 127 5.86 6.32 0.57
CA ILE A 127 4.67 5.87 -0.16
C ILE A 127 4.97 5.95 -1.65
N MET A 128 4.73 4.85 -2.33
CA MET A 128 4.88 4.75 -3.78
C MET A 128 3.50 4.65 -4.44
N TYR A 129 3.29 5.52 -5.42
CA TYR A 129 2.04 5.56 -6.17
C TYR A 129 2.27 5.10 -7.61
N ASP A 130 1.48 4.15 -8.04
CA ASP A 130 1.44 3.74 -9.44
C ASP A 130 0.11 4.23 -10.05
N GLU A 131 0.11 5.48 -10.51
CA GLU A 131 -1.02 6.15 -11.16
C GLU A 131 -2.37 6.01 -10.43
N PRO A 132 -2.45 6.36 -9.11
CA PRO A 132 -3.68 6.13 -8.32
C PRO A 132 -4.89 6.93 -8.82
N PHE A 133 -4.67 7.96 -9.62
CA PHE A 133 -5.71 8.85 -10.16
C PHE A 133 -5.81 8.79 -11.70
N ALA A 134 -5.33 7.72 -12.31
CA ALA A 134 -5.45 7.53 -13.75
C ALA A 134 -6.92 7.64 -14.19
N GLY A 135 -7.18 8.48 -15.19
CA GLY A 135 -8.53 8.74 -15.69
C GLY A 135 -9.25 9.94 -15.07
N LYS A 136 -8.68 10.59 -14.05
CA LYS A 136 -9.27 11.81 -13.43
C LYS A 136 -8.53 13.11 -13.80
N THR A 137 -7.54 13.04 -14.62
CA THR A 137 -6.68 14.17 -14.99
C THR A 137 -7.20 14.95 -16.19
N ARG A 138 -8.50 15.14 -16.31
CA ARG A 138 -9.02 16.16 -17.21
C ARG A 138 -9.57 17.30 -16.37
N LEU A 139 -8.72 18.23 -16.14
CA LEU A 139 -9.15 19.58 -15.84
C LEU A 139 -9.59 20.25 -17.13
#